data_126f1d8d26bb4ce01e6627973124653f
#
_entry.id   126f1d8d26bb4ce01e6627973124653f
#
_cell.length_a   1.000
_cell.length_b   1.000
_cell.length_c   1.000
_cell.angle_alpha   90.00
_cell.angle_beta   90.00
_cell.angle_gamma   90.00
#
_symmetry.space_group_name_H-M   'P 1'
#
loop_
_entity.id
_entity.type
_entity.pdbx_description
1 polymer ?
#
loop_
_entity_poly.entity_id
_entity_poly.type
_entity_poly.pdbx_seq_one_letter_code
_entity_poly.pdbx_strand_id
1 'polypeptide(L)'
;PIIAEDLGVITPDVEALRDDFGFPGMRILQFAFGGDPKNIDLPHNYHRNLVAYTGTHDNDTTVGWFNSEAGASSTRTTEQIELERNFCLKYLHTNGKEIHWDFIRAVFASVANTAIVPLQDALGGGPEARMNLPNSTAGNWAWRYQKKALTAKVRDRLKNLSELYGRNSAAAANDSAAPAET
;
A
#
# COMPACT_ATOMS: atom_id res chain seq x y z
N PRO A 1 0.14 -18.75 -8.87
CA PRO A 1 0.20 -17.99 -7.62
C PRO A 1 -1.18 -17.45 -7.26
N ILE A 2 -1.54 -17.57 -5.98
CA ILE A 2 -2.81 -17.08 -5.43
C ILE A 2 -2.46 -16.13 -4.31
N ILE A 3 -3.18 -15.01 -4.19
CA ILE A 3 -3.13 -14.08 -3.08
C ILE A 3 -4.47 -14.20 -2.36
N ALA A 4 -4.46 -14.43 -1.06
CA ALA A 4 -5.68 -14.47 -0.27
C ALA A 4 -6.05 -13.03 0.15
N GLU A 5 -7.26 -12.59 -0.19
CA GLU A 5 -7.80 -11.38 0.39
C GLU A 5 -8.30 -11.69 1.80
N ASP A 6 -7.58 -11.20 2.79
CA ASP A 6 -7.84 -11.33 4.22
C ASP A 6 -8.08 -9.96 4.86
N LEU A 7 -8.93 -9.16 4.19
CA LEU A 7 -9.35 -7.83 4.65
C LEU A 7 -10.69 -7.91 5.39
N GLY A 8 -10.87 -7.09 6.40
CA GLY A 8 -12.08 -7.04 7.20
C GLY A 8 -11.99 -7.87 8.49
N VAL A 9 -13.10 -8.48 8.90
CA VAL A 9 -13.16 -9.32 10.13
C VAL A 9 -12.74 -10.75 9.78
N ILE A 10 -11.48 -11.06 10.00
CA ILE A 10 -10.90 -12.37 9.73
C ILE A 10 -10.82 -13.16 11.03
N THR A 11 -11.32 -14.41 10.99
CA THR A 11 -11.33 -15.32 12.14
C THR A 11 -10.07 -16.21 12.13
N PRO A 12 -9.64 -16.76 13.31
CA PRO A 12 -8.44 -17.58 13.38
C PRO A 12 -8.46 -18.82 12.47
N ASP A 13 -9.63 -19.40 12.20
CA ASP A 13 -9.79 -20.53 11.29
C ASP A 13 -9.56 -20.13 9.83
N VAL A 14 -9.93 -18.93 9.42
CA VAL A 14 -9.64 -18.40 8.09
C VAL A 14 -8.14 -18.12 7.95
N GLU A 15 -7.51 -17.56 8.99
CA GLU A 15 -6.05 -17.37 8.99
C GLU A 15 -5.31 -18.71 8.90
N ALA A 16 -5.73 -19.72 9.69
CA ALA A 16 -5.15 -21.04 9.64
C ALA A 16 -5.29 -21.68 8.24
N LEU A 17 -6.47 -21.57 7.61
CA LEU A 17 -6.69 -22.08 6.26
C LEU A 17 -5.78 -21.39 5.24
N ARG A 18 -5.64 -20.07 5.28
CA ARG A 18 -4.72 -19.31 4.41
C ARG A 18 -3.28 -19.82 4.58
N ASP A 19 -2.86 -19.99 5.84
CA ASP A 19 -1.49 -20.34 6.20
C ASP A 19 -1.17 -21.82 5.85
N ASP A 20 -2.12 -22.73 6.02
CA ASP A 20 -2.00 -24.15 5.64
C ASP A 20 -1.75 -24.31 4.13
N PHE A 21 -2.35 -23.45 3.30
CA PHE A 21 -2.09 -23.43 1.86
C PHE A 21 -0.87 -22.56 1.47
N GLY A 22 -0.24 -21.90 2.42
CA GLY A 22 0.92 -21.02 2.18
C GLY A 22 0.56 -19.79 1.34
N PHE A 23 -0.70 -19.36 1.31
CA PHE A 23 -1.12 -18.19 0.55
C PHE A 23 -0.69 -16.92 1.24
N PRO A 24 -0.07 -15.95 0.51
CA PRO A 24 0.16 -14.63 1.07
C PRO A 24 -1.15 -13.89 1.30
N GLY A 25 -1.30 -13.29 2.47
CA GLY A 25 -2.36 -12.36 2.77
C GLY A 25 -2.02 -10.94 2.31
N MET A 26 -2.90 -9.98 2.63
CA MET A 26 -2.78 -8.58 2.23
C MET A 26 -2.57 -7.68 3.45
N ARG A 27 -1.81 -6.58 3.26
CA ARG A 27 -1.68 -5.49 4.24
C ARG A 27 -1.81 -4.16 3.53
N ILE A 28 -2.67 -3.31 4.04
CA ILE A 28 -3.06 -2.03 3.43
C ILE A 28 -2.56 -0.88 4.29
N LEU A 29 -1.55 -0.16 3.83
CA LEU A 29 -0.91 0.87 4.65
C LEU A 29 -1.88 1.98 5.10
N GLN A 30 -2.92 2.29 4.32
CA GLN A 30 -3.96 3.24 4.75
C GLN A 30 -4.72 2.82 6.02
N PHE A 31 -4.73 1.53 6.38
CA PHE A 31 -5.39 1.03 7.59
C PHE A 31 -4.49 1.04 8.83
N ALA A 32 -3.22 1.45 8.67
CA ALA A 32 -2.20 1.31 9.70
C ALA A 32 -2.28 2.37 10.82
N PHE A 33 -2.86 3.53 10.55
CA PHE A 33 -2.57 4.75 11.32
C PHE A 33 -3.55 5.08 12.44
N GLY A 34 -4.32 4.12 12.93
CA GLY A 34 -5.27 4.30 14.02
C GLY A 34 -4.64 4.53 15.42
N GLY A 35 -3.32 4.62 15.54
CA GLY A 35 -2.61 4.94 16.78
C GLY A 35 -2.12 3.73 17.57
N ASP A 36 -2.53 2.51 17.23
CA ASP A 36 -2.02 1.29 17.89
C ASP A 36 -0.71 0.83 17.23
N PRO A 37 0.43 0.78 17.98
CA PRO A 37 1.70 0.30 17.44
C PRO A 37 1.71 -1.20 17.10
N LYS A 38 0.72 -1.97 17.55
CA LYS A 38 0.53 -3.39 17.22
C LYS A 38 -0.34 -3.61 15.98
N ASN A 39 -0.83 -2.55 15.35
CA ASN A 39 -1.64 -2.68 14.14
C ASN A 39 -0.86 -3.48 13.09
N ILE A 40 -1.47 -4.56 12.58
CA ILE A 40 -0.85 -5.50 11.64
C ILE A 40 -0.54 -4.87 10.27
N ASP A 41 -1.18 -3.74 9.94
CA ASP A 41 -0.92 -2.99 8.70
C ASP A 41 0.27 -2.03 8.82
N LEU A 42 0.90 -1.89 9.99
CA LEU A 42 2.14 -1.14 10.14
C LEU A 42 3.34 -1.96 9.61
N PRO A 43 4.18 -1.40 8.74
CA PRO A 43 5.28 -2.11 8.09
C PRO A 43 6.24 -2.87 9.03
N HIS A 44 6.44 -2.40 10.27
CA HIS A 44 7.31 -3.09 11.24
C HIS A 44 6.67 -4.36 11.83
N ASN A 45 5.35 -4.57 11.65
CA ASN A 45 4.62 -5.77 12.05
C ASN A 45 4.44 -6.78 10.91
N TYR A 46 4.97 -6.49 9.71
CA TYR A 46 4.83 -7.38 8.56
C TYR A 46 5.67 -8.65 8.72
N HIS A 47 5.19 -9.72 8.10
CA HIS A 47 5.97 -10.93 7.83
C HIS A 47 6.24 -11.06 6.32
N ARG A 48 7.14 -11.99 5.92
CA ARG A 48 7.56 -12.09 4.52
C ARG A 48 6.45 -12.53 3.57
N ASN A 49 5.66 -13.54 3.97
CA ASN A 49 4.65 -14.14 3.09
C ASN A 49 3.37 -13.30 3.05
N LEU A 50 3.49 -12.06 2.57
CA LEU A 50 2.35 -11.17 2.34
C LEU A 50 2.57 -10.24 1.16
N VAL A 51 1.49 -9.63 0.72
CA VAL A 51 1.47 -8.56 -0.27
C VAL A 51 1.12 -7.24 0.43
N ALA A 52 2.04 -6.28 0.37
CA ALA A 52 1.84 -4.94 0.94
C ALA A 52 1.32 -3.98 -0.14
N TYR A 53 0.32 -3.19 0.21
CA TYR A 53 -0.30 -2.19 -0.65
C TYR A 53 -0.22 -0.81 0.00
N THR A 54 -0.09 0.25 -0.80
CA THR A 54 -0.38 1.61 -0.31
C THR A 54 -1.87 1.81 -0.06
N GLY A 55 -2.70 1.31 -0.96
CA GLY A 55 -4.14 1.20 -0.94
C GLY A 55 -4.58 0.26 -2.06
N THR A 56 -5.83 -0.21 -2.03
CA THR A 56 -6.44 -1.04 -3.09
C THR A 56 -7.31 -0.17 -4.01
N HIS A 57 -7.97 -0.81 -4.98
CA HIS A 57 -8.95 -0.14 -5.84
C HIS A 57 -10.17 0.40 -5.07
N ASP A 58 -10.49 -0.15 -3.91
CA ASP A 58 -11.60 0.26 -3.06
C ASP A 58 -11.26 1.41 -2.11
N ASN A 59 -9.97 1.64 -1.88
CA ASN A 59 -9.51 2.77 -1.10
C ASN A 59 -9.55 4.07 -1.94
N ASP A 60 -9.53 5.20 -1.27
CA ASP A 60 -9.15 6.44 -1.93
C ASP A 60 -7.66 6.40 -2.31
N THR A 61 -7.22 7.27 -3.20
CA THR A 61 -5.79 7.46 -3.43
C THR A 61 -5.11 7.88 -2.12
N THR A 62 -3.80 7.63 -1.99
CA THR A 62 -3.06 8.04 -0.79
C THR A 62 -3.18 9.55 -0.54
N VAL A 63 -3.15 10.36 -1.60
CA VAL A 63 -3.35 11.82 -1.49
C VAL A 63 -4.77 12.17 -1.06
N GLY A 64 -5.78 11.50 -1.63
CA GLY A 64 -7.18 11.67 -1.25
C GLY A 64 -7.45 11.27 0.19
N TRP A 65 -6.94 10.13 0.63
CA TRP A 65 -7.03 9.66 2.01
C TRP A 65 -6.39 10.65 3.00
N PHE A 66 -5.18 11.13 2.70
CA PHE A 66 -4.43 12.03 3.58
C PHE A 66 -5.07 13.40 3.72
N ASN A 67 -5.62 13.93 2.63
CA ASN A 67 -6.26 15.26 2.59
C ASN A 67 -7.77 15.21 2.85
N SER A 68 -8.35 14.01 3.10
CA SER A 68 -9.79 13.88 3.34
C SER A 68 -10.25 14.70 4.55
N GLU A 69 -11.51 15.11 4.48
CA GLU A 69 -12.23 15.76 5.56
C GLU A 69 -13.40 14.86 6.01
N ALA A 70 -13.89 15.04 7.22
CA ALA A 70 -15.08 14.35 7.68
C ALA A 70 -16.30 14.83 6.88
N GLY A 71 -17.13 13.91 6.42
CA GLY A 71 -18.32 14.26 5.63
C GLY A 71 -18.91 13.10 4.84
N ALA A 72 -19.75 13.39 3.87
CA ALA A 72 -20.63 12.45 3.18
C ALA A 72 -19.92 11.26 2.47
N SER A 73 -18.65 11.39 2.15
CA SER A 73 -17.85 10.32 1.50
C SER A 73 -16.86 9.62 2.43
N SER A 74 -16.85 9.96 3.72
CA SER A 74 -15.97 9.36 4.73
C SER A 74 -16.77 8.84 5.90
N THR A 75 -16.47 7.62 6.35
CA THR A 75 -17.02 7.04 7.59
C THR A 75 -16.23 7.49 8.84
N ARG A 76 -15.13 8.26 8.64
CA ARG A 76 -14.24 8.71 9.72
C ARG A 76 -14.72 10.06 10.29
N THR A 77 -14.59 10.22 11.61
CA THR A 77 -14.82 11.52 12.27
C THR A 77 -13.62 12.45 12.06
N THR A 78 -13.79 13.76 12.33
CA THR A 78 -12.69 14.73 12.27
C THR A 78 -11.55 14.35 13.20
N GLU A 79 -11.86 13.91 14.41
CA GLU A 79 -10.87 13.50 15.43
C GLU A 79 -10.08 12.26 14.96
N GLN A 80 -10.75 11.30 14.32
CA GLN A 80 -10.11 10.12 13.75
C GLN A 80 -9.15 10.51 12.62
N ILE A 81 -9.57 11.37 11.72
CA ILE A 81 -8.74 11.85 10.60
C ILE A 81 -7.49 12.57 11.10
N GLU A 82 -7.64 13.44 12.11
CA GLU A 82 -6.51 14.16 12.70
C GLU A 82 -5.54 13.20 13.41
N LEU A 83 -6.07 12.23 14.17
CA LEU A 83 -5.26 11.22 14.83
C LEU A 83 -4.46 10.40 13.81
N GLU A 84 -5.12 9.86 12.80
CA GLU A 84 -4.51 9.08 11.74
C GLU A 84 -3.43 9.86 10.99
N ARG A 85 -3.73 11.11 10.62
CA ARG A 85 -2.79 11.99 9.93
C ARG A 85 -1.55 12.29 10.78
N ASN A 86 -1.74 12.65 12.04
CA ASN A 86 -0.64 12.95 12.96
C ASN A 86 0.22 11.72 13.23
N PHE A 87 -0.40 10.56 13.43
CA PHE A 87 0.33 9.30 13.61
C PHE A 87 1.09 8.91 12.36
N CYS A 88 0.48 9.04 11.18
CA CYS A 88 1.10 8.80 9.88
C CYS A 88 2.35 9.68 9.68
N LEU A 89 2.24 10.99 9.86
CA LEU A 89 3.36 11.92 9.73
C LEU A 89 4.53 11.56 10.67
N LYS A 90 4.20 11.24 11.92
CA LYS A 90 5.18 10.82 12.92
C LYS A 90 5.84 9.49 12.56
N TYR A 91 5.05 8.49 12.17
CA TYR A 91 5.52 7.15 11.84
C TYR A 91 6.43 7.14 10.61
N LEU A 92 6.01 7.83 9.54
CA LEU A 92 6.77 7.92 8.30
C LEU A 92 7.92 8.95 8.36
N HIS A 93 8.01 9.71 9.45
CA HIS A 93 8.98 10.80 9.63
C HIS A 93 8.97 11.79 8.47
N THR A 94 7.79 12.29 8.11
CA THR A 94 7.56 13.16 6.96
C THR A 94 6.76 14.41 7.31
N ASN A 95 6.79 15.39 6.42
CA ASN A 95 5.93 16.57 6.48
C ASN A 95 4.66 16.44 5.62
N GLY A 96 4.46 15.30 4.96
CA GLY A 96 3.29 14.98 4.14
C GLY A 96 3.22 15.62 2.76
N LYS A 97 4.21 16.44 2.35
CA LYS A 97 4.19 17.12 1.04
C LYS A 97 4.14 16.17 -0.16
N GLU A 98 4.79 15.02 -0.04
CA GLU A 98 4.80 13.95 -1.04
C GLU A 98 4.33 12.64 -0.41
N ILE A 99 3.23 12.68 0.36
CA ILE A 99 2.74 11.56 1.17
C ILE A 99 2.60 10.26 0.36
N HIS A 100 2.21 10.32 -0.89
CA HIS A 100 2.13 9.17 -1.80
C HIS A 100 3.48 8.49 -2.01
N TRP A 101 4.56 9.26 -2.11
CA TRP A 101 5.92 8.72 -2.21
C TRP A 101 6.43 8.18 -0.87
N ASP A 102 6.01 8.77 0.24
CA ASP A 102 6.35 8.26 1.58
C ASP A 102 5.70 6.90 1.81
N PHE A 103 4.44 6.72 1.37
CA PHE A 103 3.74 5.43 1.39
C PHE A 103 4.42 4.39 0.49
N ILE A 104 4.74 4.75 -0.76
CA ILE A 104 5.45 3.87 -1.69
C ILE A 104 6.78 3.42 -1.09
N ARG A 105 7.54 4.35 -0.52
CA ARG A 105 8.79 4.04 0.17
C ARG A 105 8.57 3.06 1.32
N ALA A 106 7.56 3.29 2.17
CA ALA A 106 7.29 2.45 3.32
C ALA A 106 6.96 1.00 2.93
N VAL A 107 6.10 0.78 1.92
CA VAL A 107 5.78 -0.57 1.45
C VAL A 107 6.96 -1.23 0.72
N PHE A 108 7.78 -0.46 0.00
CA PHE A 108 8.98 -0.99 -0.67
C PHE A 108 10.08 -1.36 0.33
N ALA A 109 10.24 -0.59 1.40
CA ALA A 109 11.21 -0.85 2.46
C ALA A 109 10.81 -2.00 3.39
N SER A 110 9.57 -2.46 3.33
CA SER A 110 9.06 -3.51 4.21
C SER A 110 9.67 -4.89 3.88
N VAL A 111 9.48 -5.84 4.79
CA VAL A 111 9.91 -7.25 4.60
C VAL A 111 8.98 -8.05 3.70
N ALA A 112 7.82 -7.51 3.33
CA ALA A 112 6.85 -8.20 2.47
C ALA A 112 7.49 -8.69 1.16
N ASN A 113 7.22 -9.94 0.75
CA ASN A 113 7.75 -10.47 -0.50
C ASN A 113 7.26 -9.71 -1.73
N THR A 114 6.06 -9.16 -1.65
CA THR A 114 5.45 -8.40 -2.77
C THR A 114 4.95 -7.05 -2.27
N ALA A 115 5.19 -6.01 -3.06
CA ALA A 115 4.61 -4.69 -2.86
C ALA A 115 3.87 -4.27 -4.14
N ILE A 116 2.61 -3.87 -3.99
CA ILE A 116 1.77 -3.40 -5.11
C ILE A 116 1.35 -1.96 -4.82
N VAL A 117 1.49 -1.12 -5.82
CA VAL A 117 1.19 0.31 -5.72
C VAL A 117 0.23 0.68 -6.86
N PRO A 118 -0.94 1.24 -6.57
CA PRO A 118 -1.80 1.82 -7.58
C PRO A 118 -1.07 2.88 -8.40
N LEU A 119 -1.28 2.90 -9.71
CA LEU A 119 -0.67 3.92 -10.57
C LEU A 119 -1.07 5.33 -10.14
N GLN A 120 -2.27 5.50 -9.63
CA GLN A 120 -2.78 6.76 -9.08
C GLN A 120 -1.85 7.31 -8.00
N ASP A 121 -1.38 6.45 -7.10
CA ASP A 121 -0.45 6.86 -6.04
C ASP A 121 0.92 7.22 -6.62
N ALA A 122 1.44 6.44 -7.57
CA ALA A 122 2.71 6.77 -8.22
C ALA A 122 2.66 8.11 -8.97
N LEU A 123 1.50 8.50 -9.47
CA LEU A 123 1.26 9.78 -10.14
C LEU A 123 0.89 10.92 -9.18
N GLY A 124 0.62 10.63 -7.91
CA GLY A 124 0.18 11.62 -6.92
C GLY A 124 -1.23 12.15 -7.20
N GLY A 125 -2.10 11.31 -7.78
CA GLY A 125 -3.50 11.67 -8.04
C GLY A 125 -4.27 11.91 -6.75
N GLY A 126 -5.17 12.89 -6.76
CA GLY A 126 -6.12 13.16 -5.68
C GLY A 126 -7.36 12.23 -5.75
N PRO A 127 -8.41 12.55 -4.97
CA PRO A 127 -9.62 11.72 -4.89
C PRO A 127 -10.35 11.56 -6.23
N GLU A 128 -10.15 12.47 -7.18
CA GLU A 128 -10.67 12.38 -8.54
C GLU A 128 -10.10 11.20 -9.33
N ALA A 129 -8.96 10.65 -8.89
CA ALA A 129 -8.33 9.48 -9.50
C ALA A 129 -8.75 8.16 -8.84
N ARG A 130 -9.62 8.18 -7.82
CA ARG A 130 -10.11 6.97 -7.17
C ARG A 130 -10.73 6.01 -8.17
N MET A 131 -10.41 4.71 -8.07
CA MET A 131 -10.90 3.70 -9.02
C MET A 131 -12.31 3.25 -8.70
N ASN A 132 -12.57 2.95 -7.43
CA ASN A 132 -13.85 2.42 -6.98
C ASN A 132 -14.26 3.05 -5.64
N LEU A 133 -15.52 3.49 -5.57
CA LEU A 133 -16.16 3.90 -4.33
C LEU A 133 -17.19 2.82 -3.98
N PRO A 134 -16.94 1.98 -2.96
CA PRO A 134 -17.90 1.00 -2.49
C PRO A 134 -19.26 1.63 -2.20
N ASN A 135 -20.31 0.89 -2.45
CA ASN A 135 -21.72 1.34 -2.33
C ASN A 135 -22.14 2.47 -3.30
N SER A 136 -21.34 2.76 -4.34
CA SER A 136 -21.72 3.65 -5.43
C SER A 136 -22.05 2.83 -6.69
N THR A 137 -23.10 3.25 -7.39
CA THR A 137 -23.53 2.60 -8.65
C THR A 137 -23.02 3.30 -9.90
N ALA A 138 -22.34 4.45 -9.75
CA ALA A 138 -21.89 5.27 -10.87
C ALA A 138 -20.46 5.78 -10.67
N GLY A 139 -19.74 6.01 -11.78
CA GLY A 139 -18.40 6.61 -11.78
C GLY A 139 -17.26 5.65 -11.49
N ASN A 140 -17.53 4.42 -11.04
CA ASN A 140 -16.51 3.43 -10.72
C ASN A 140 -15.84 2.87 -11.98
N TRP A 141 -14.56 2.48 -11.86
CA TRP A 141 -13.76 1.85 -12.91
C TRP A 141 -13.57 2.71 -14.16
N ALA A 142 -13.86 4.02 -14.09
CA ALA A 142 -13.82 4.95 -15.21
C ALA A 142 -12.49 5.71 -15.32
N TRP A 143 -11.72 5.81 -14.27
CA TRP A 143 -10.45 6.54 -14.30
C TRP A 143 -9.48 5.98 -15.33
N ARG A 144 -8.83 6.89 -16.05
CA ARG A 144 -7.77 6.57 -17.03
C ARG A 144 -6.65 7.58 -16.92
N TYR A 145 -5.41 7.11 -16.89
CA TYR A 145 -4.27 8.02 -16.93
C TYR A 145 -3.97 8.48 -18.37
N GLN A 146 -3.42 9.67 -18.49
CA GLN A 146 -2.90 10.16 -19.76
C GLN A 146 -1.44 9.72 -19.90
N LYS A 147 -1.04 9.25 -21.10
CA LYS A 147 0.34 8.78 -21.36
C LYS A 147 1.42 9.77 -20.92
N LYS A 148 1.18 11.09 -21.09
CA LYS A 148 2.08 12.18 -20.66
C LYS A 148 2.27 12.28 -19.13
N ALA A 149 1.37 11.72 -18.32
CA ALA A 149 1.48 11.75 -16.86
C ALA A 149 2.58 10.80 -16.34
N LEU A 150 2.86 9.71 -17.05
CA LEU A 150 3.96 8.81 -16.70
C LEU A 150 5.30 9.37 -17.22
N THR A 151 5.75 10.43 -16.55
CA THR A 151 6.99 11.14 -16.89
C THR A 151 8.24 10.30 -16.60
N ALA A 152 9.38 10.68 -17.19
CA ALA A 152 10.67 10.08 -16.83
C ALA A 152 10.95 10.20 -15.32
N LYS A 153 10.64 11.35 -14.72
CA LYS A 153 10.81 11.56 -13.26
C LYS A 153 10.07 10.52 -12.43
N VAL A 154 8.81 10.19 -12.75
CA VAL A 154 8.03 9.16 -12.03
C VAL A 154 8.66 7.78 -12.22
N ARG A 155 8.98 7.40 -13.46
CA ARG A 155 9.61 6.11 -13.78
C ARG A 155 10.94 5.93 -13.07
N ASP A 156 11.80 6.94 -13.14
CA ASP A 156 13.15 6.89 -12.56
C ASP A 156 13.07 6.82 -11.03
N ARG A 157 12.10 7.53 -10.40
CA ARG A 157 11.89 7.44 -8.96
C ARG A 157 11.41 6.05 -8.52
N LEU A 158 10.47 5.43 -9.25
CA LEU A 158 10.05 4.05 -9.01
C LEU A 158 11.21 3.06 -9.20
N LYS A 159 11.97 3.22 -10.29
CA LYS A 159 13.15 2.40 -10.56
C LYS A 159 14.16 2.49 -9.42
N ASN A 160 14.51 3.70 -8.99
CA ASN A 160 15.48 3.93 -7.92
C ASN A 160 15.02 3.31 -6.60
N LEU A 161 13.71 3.41 -6.24
CA LEU A 161 13.17 2.76 -5.05
C LEU A 161 13.19 1.23 -5.19
N SER A 162 12.87 0.70 -6.38
CA SER A 162 12.93 -0.75 -6.63
C SER A 162 14.36 -1.29 -6.51
N GLU A 163 15.35 -0.56 -7.01
CA GLU A 163 16.77 -0.93 -6.89
C GLU A 163 17.25 -0.81 -5.44
N LEU A 164 16.93 0.30 -4.76
CA LEU A 164 17.34 0.57 -3.38
C LEU A 164 16.86 -0.51 -2.39
N TYR A 165 15.65 -1.02 -2.60
CA TYR A 165 15.03 -2.01 -1.71
C TYR A 165 15.01 -3.44 -2.29
N GLY A 166 15.80 -3.71 -3.35
CA GLY A 166 15.92 -5.04 -3.94
C GLY A 166 14.61 -5.60 -4.52
N ARG A 167 13.74 -4.73 -5.06
CA ARG A 167 12.43 -5.10 -5.60
C ARG A 167 12.44 -5.42 -7.09
N ASN A 168 13.61 -5.47 -7.74
CA ASN A 168 13.75 -5.80 -9.15
C ASN A 168 14.09 -7.30 -9.33
N SER A 169 13.43 -7.96 -10.26
CA SER A 169 13.61 -9.39 -10.56
C SER A 169 15.03 -9.78 -11.00
N ALA A 170 15.86 -8.83 -11.42
CA ALA A 170 17.25 -9.08 -11.80
C ALA A 170 18.16 -9.37 -10.58
N ALA A 171 17.83 -8.91 -9.38
CA ALA A 171 18.58 -9.23 -8.17
C ALA A 171 18.30 -10.64 -7.66
N ALA A 172 17.08 -11.16 -7.84
CA ALA A 172 16.69 -12.50 -7.39
C ALA A 172 17.35 -13.65 -8.22
N ALA A 173 17.78 -13.36 -9.45
CA ALA A 173 18.44 -14.34 -10.30
C ALA A 173 19.90 -14.61 -9.90
N ASN A 174 20.55 -13.68 -9.21
CA ASN A 174 21.96 -13.83 -8.79
C ASN A 174 22.10 -14.58 -7.44
N ASP A 175 21.08 -14.57 -6.58
CA ASP A 175 21.12 -15.27 -5.29
C ASP A 175 20.89 -16.80 -5.42
N SER A 176 20.31 -17.26 -6.53
CA SER A 176 20.12 -18.69 -6.81
C SER A 176 21.38 -19.39 -7.37
N ALA A 177 22.46 -18.64 -7.59
CA ALA A 177 23.70 -19.13 -8.17
C ALA A 177 24.86 -19.25 -7.14
N ALA A 178 24.58 -19.22 -5.83
CA ALA A 178 25.59 -19.53 -4.82
C ALA A 178 25.90 -21.03 -4.89
N PRO A 179 27.18 -21.46 -5.10
CA PRO A 179 27.52 -22.86 -5.14
C PRO A 179 27.31 -23.48 -3.75
N ALA A 180 26.68 -24.67 -3.71
CA ALA A 180 26.67 -25.49 -2.53
C ALA A 180 28.13 -25.81 -2.15
N GLU A 181 28.59 -25.26 -1.04
CA GLU A 181 29.87 -25.65 -0.46
C GLU A 181 29.77 -27.13 -0.01
N THR A 182 30.60 -27.92 -0.59
CA THR A 182 30.85 -29.36 -0.29
C THR A 182 31.53 -29.53 1.06
#